data_9ba68e46c6b7dbf9e236886de068af44
#
_entry.id   9ba68e46c6b7dbf9e236886de068af44
#
_cell.length_a   1.000
_cell.length_b   1.000
_cell.length_c   1.000
_cell.angle_alpha   90.00
_cell.angle_beta   90.00
_cell.angle_gamma   90.00
#
_symmetry.space_group_name_H-M   'P 1'
#
loop_
_entity.id
_entity.type
_entity.pdbx_description
1 polymer ?
#
loop_
_entity_poly.entity_id
_entity_poly.type
_entity_poly.pdbx_seq_one_letter_code
_entity_poly.pdbx_strand_id
1 'polypeptide(L)'
;LDLIHYNKEKLNLNIKEFQYNIFDQVDGEKNPCYLCARKRRGALYNKAQELGCNKIALGHHFDDVIETILMSLIFNGEFKTMMPKLKSTNFKKMELIRPLYFVREKDIISFCKYNDLHFIDCACSVTKKGIGMRKKMKDLINTLNEYYRGADKNIMNATYNVNLNTIISSINYIFISTPIILI
;
A
#
# COMPACT_ATOMS: atom_id res chain seq x y z
N LEU A 1 15.65 -8.50 -16.07
CA LEU A 1 15.34 -9.95 -16.17
C LEU A 1 16.30 -10.76 -15.32
N ASP A 2 17.61 -10.51 -15.38
CA ASP A 2 18.66 -11.31 -14.73
C ASP A 2 18.45 -11.52 -13.22
N LEU A 3 18.03 -10.48 -12.48
CA LEU A 3 17.73 -10.59 -11.05
C LEU A 3 16.48 -11.46 -10.75
N ILE A 4 15.51 -11.46 -11.65
CA ILE A 4 14.34 -12.34 -11.53
C ILE A 4 14.75 -13.78 -11.72
N HIS A 5 15.56 -14.05 -12.73
CA HIS A 5 16.10 -15.38 -13.01
C HIS A 5 17.00 -15.87 -11.88
N TYR A 6 17.88 -15.01 -11.37
CA TYR A 6 18.71 -15.32 -10.22
C TYR A 6 17.91 -15.77 -9.01
N ASN A 7 16.91 -14.96 -8.60
CA ASN A 7 16.05 -15.31 -7.46
C ASN A 7 15.20 -16.56 -7.72
N LYS A 8 14.75 -16.76 -8.96
CA LYS A 8 13.97 -17.92 -9.39
C LYS A 8 14.75 -19.21 -9.20
N GLU A 9 16.00 -19.26 -9.68
CA GLU A 9 16.89 -20.41 -9.56
C GLU A 9 17.24 -20.66 -8.10
N LYS A 10 17.67 -19.62 -7.38
CA LYS A 10 18.09 -19.70 -5.99
C LYS A 10 17.00 -20.23 -5.05
N LEU A 11 15.77 -19.83 -5.27
CA LEU A 11 14.61 -20.24 -4.46
C LEU A 11 13.83 -21.42 -5.05
N ASN A 12 14.28 -21.96 -6.19
CA ASN A 12 13.60 -23.01 -6.95
C ASN A 12 12.11 -22.70 -7.18
N LEU A 13 11.82 -21.44 -7.62
CA LEU A 13 10.46 -20.97 -7.82
C LEU A 13 9.99 -21.18 -9.26
N ASN A 14 8.77 -21.65 -9.43
CA ASN A 14 8.11 -21.69 -10.75
C ASN A 14 7.52 -20.33 -11.09
N ILE A 15 8.34 -19.39 -11.55
CA ILE A 15 7.91 -18.04 -11.95
C ILE A 15 7.49 -18.07 -13.41
N LYS A 16 6.27 -17.61 -13.68
CA LYS A 16 5.76 -17.34 -15.03
C LYS A 16 5.93 -15.86 -15.35
N GLU A 17 6.67 -15.56 -16.38
CA GLU A 17 6.95 -14.22 -16.84
C GLU A 17 5.95 -13.82 -17.93
N PHE A 18 5.55 -12.56 -17.93
CA PHE A 18 4.79 -11.97 -19.02
C PHE A 18 5.15 -10.49 -19.18
N GLN A 19 5.06 -9.99 -20.38
CA GLN A 19 5.33 -8.59 -20.70
C GLN A 19 4.03 -7.82 -20.87
N TYR A 20 4.02 -6.60 -20.37
CA TYR A 20 2.92 -5.66 -20.55
C TYR A 20 3.47 -4.25 -20.68
N ASN A 21 3.23 -3.59 -21.80
CA ASN A 21 3.71 -2.25 -22.04
C ASN A 21 2.81 -1.23 -21.34
N ILE A 22 3.33 -0.65 -20.25
CA ILE A 22 2.62 0.33 -19.43
C ILE A 22 3.08 1.74 -19.74
N PHE A 23 4.36 1.92 -20.07
CA PHE A 23 4.98 3.25 -20.17
C PHE A 23 4.33 4.11 -21.25
N ASP A 24 4.06 3.55 -22.43
CA ASP A 24 3.39 4.25 -23.52
C ASP A 24 1.96 4.69 -23.17
N GLN A 25 1.37 4.09 -22.13
CA GLN A 25 0.00 4.38 -21.70
C GLN A 25 -0.10 5.40 -20.57
N VAL A 26 1.01 5.83 -20.00
CA VAL A 26 1.06 6.75 -18.85
C VAL A 26 1.95 7.98 -19.09
N ASP A 27 2.62 8.02 -20.24
CA ASP A 27 3.44 9.16 -20.61
C ASP A 27 2.59 10.41 -20.87
N GLY A 28 3.02 11.56 -20.36
CA GLY A 28 2.29 12.83 -20.47
C GLY A 28 1.08 13.01 -19.51
N GLU A 29 0.76 12.04 -18.69
CA GLU A 29 -0.38 12.10 -17.77
C GLU A 29 -0.08 12.90 -16.49
N LYS A 30 -1.09 13.59 -15.93
CA LYS A 30 -0.96 14.41 -14.72
C LYS A 30 -0.53 13.60 -13.49
N ASN A 31 -0.95 12.32 -13.39
CA ASN A 31 -0.65 11.43 -12.27
C ASN A 31 -0.09 10.08 -12.75
N PRO A 32 1.12 10.06 -13.35
CA PRO A 32 1.67 8.87 -14.01
C PRO A 32 1.85 7.69 -13.04
N CYS A 33 2.23 7.94 -11.80
CA CYS A 33 2.42 6.88 -10.80
C CYS A 33 1.11 6.19 -10.43
N TYR A 34 0.02 6.92 -10.28
CA TYR A 34 -1.31 6.34 -9.99
C TYR A 34 -1.79 5.48 -11.15
N LEU A 35 -1.69 6.01 -12.37
CA LEU A 35 -2.10 5.28 -13.58
C LEU A 35 -1.24 4.04 -13.82
N CYS A 36 0.06 4.15 -13.65
CA CYS A 36 0.98 3.02 -13.74
C CYS A 36 0.59 1.91 -12.76
N ALA A 37 0.37 2.24 -11.49
CA ALA A 37 -0.04 1.28 -10.48
C ALA A 37 -1.39 0.63 -10.80
N ARG A 38 -2.35 1.41 -11.31
CA ARG A 38 -3.69 0.94 -11.73
C ARG A 38 -3.59 -0.02 -12.91
N LYS A 39 -2.83 0.36 -13.95
CA LYS A 39 -2.63 -0.46 -15.17
C LYS A 39 -1.89 -1.76 -14.86
N ARG A 40 -0.79 -1.69 -14.09
CA ARG A 40 -0.06 -2.88 -13.64
C ARG A 40 -0.97 -3.85 -12.88
N ARG A 41 -1.79 -3.33 -11.97
CA ARG A 41 -2.73 -4.16 -11.22
C ARG A 41 -3.77 -4.81 -12.14
N GLY A 42 -4.33 -4.08 -13.11
CA GLY A 42 -5.26 -4.62 -14.11
C GLY A 42 -4.64 -5.76 -14.91
N ALA A 43 -3.40 -5.57 -15.41
CA ALA A 43 -2.67 -6.61 -16.14
C ALA A 43 -2.42 -7.87 -15.29
N LEU A 44 -2.05 -7.70 -14.01
CA LEU A 44 -1.89 -8.81 -13.07
C LEU A 44 -3.20 -9.57 -12.83
N TYR A 45 -4.33 -8.88 -12.69
CA TYR A 45 -5.64 -9.52 -12.53
C TYR A 45 -6.03 -10.32 -13.76
N ASN A 46 -5.88 -9.76 -14.95
CA ASN A 46 -6.17 -10.47 -16.20
C ASN A 46 -5.31 -11.73 -16.31
N LYS A 47 -3.99 -11.59 -16.08
CA LYS A 47 -3.08 -12.73 -16.16
C LYS A 47 -3.37 -13.79 -15.12
N ALA A 48 -3.72 -13.40 -13.90
CA ALA A 48 -4.12 -14.33 -12.84
C ALA A 48 -5.39 -15.12 -13.23
N GLN A 49 -6.39 -14.46 -13.83
CA GLN A 49 -7.61 -15.13 -14.32
C GLN A 49 -7.30 -16.11 -15.46
N GLU A 50 -6.46 -15.72 -16.43
CA GLU A 50 -6.02 -16.62 -17.51
C GLU A 50 -5.34 -17.89 -16.99
N LEU A 51 -4.62 -17.76 -15.85
CA LEU A 51 -3.93 -18.87 -15.17
C LEU A 51 -4.85 -19.64 -14.21
N GLY A 52 -6.14 -19.33 -14.15
CA GLY A 52 -7.10 -19.98 -13.25
C GLY A 52 -6.93 -19.62 -11.77
N CYS A 53 -6.20 -18.55 -11.45
CA CYS A 53 -6.02 -18.08 -10.07
C CYS A 53 -7.28 -17.36 -9.59
N ASN A 54 -7.55 -17.44 -8.30
CA ASN A 54 -8.63 -16.71 -7.63
C ASN A 54 -8.12 -15.67 -6.62
N LYS A 55 -6.81 -15.53 -6.46
CA LYS A 55 -6.18 -14.58 -5.55
C LYS A 55 -4.96 -13.92 -6.18
N ILE A 56 -4.73 -12.67 -5.80
CA ILE A 56 -3.48 -11.95 -6.06
C ILE A 56 -2.87 -11.59 -4.71
N ALA A 57 -1.63 -12.04 -4.48
CA ALA A 57 -0.83 -11.65 -3.32
C ALA A 57 0.03 -10.43 -3.69
N LEU A 58 -0.06 -9.35 -2.91
CA LEU A 58 0.79 -8.17 -3.04
C LEU A 58 1.76 -8.09 -1.88
N GLY A 59 3.00 -7.66 -2.16
CA GLY A 59 4.07 -7.56 -1.19
C GLY A 59 4.00 -6.34 -0.25
N HIS A 60 2.83 -5.69 -0.12
CA HIS A 60 2.68 -4.59 0.83
C HIS A 60 2.88 -5.09 2.26
N HIS A 61 3.63 -4.31 3.02
CA HIS A 61 4.04 -4.63 4.39
C HIS A 61 3.54 -3.58 5.38
N PHE A 62 3.83 -3.75 6.67
CA PHE A 62 3.37 -2.90 7.75
C PHE A 62 3.66 -1.41 7.52
N ASP A 63 4.89 -1.10 7.09
CA ASP A 63 5.30 0.30 6.88
C ASP A 63 4.51 0.95 5.72
N ASP A 64 4.20 0.23 4.63
CA ASP A 64 3.29 0.71 3.58
C ASP A 64 1.89 1.06 4.09
N VAL A 65 1.40 0.28 5.05
CA VAL A 65 0.06 0.48 5.62
C VAL A 65 0.01 1.77 6.41
N ILE A 66 0.96 1.99 7.34
CA ILE A 66 0.99 3.20 8.17
C ILE A 66 1.28 4.46 7.36
N GLU A 67 2.15 4.38 6.35
CA GLU A 67 2.35 5.45 5.37
C GLU A 67 1.04 5.80 4.66
N THR A 68 0.26 4.80 4.25
CA THR A 68 -1.03 5.01 3.57
C THR A 68 -2.06 5.65 4.50
N ILE A 69 -2.09 5.29 5.79
CA ILE A 69 -2.96 5.92 6.78
C ILE A 69 -2.65 7.42 6.88
N LEU A 70 -1.37 7.77 7.07
CA LEU A 70 -0.96 9.18 7.17
C LEU A 70 -1.20 9.95 5.87
N MET A 71 -0.91 9.35 4.72
CA MET A 71 -1.21 9.98 3.43
C MET A 71 -2.70 10.27 3.28
N SER A 72 -3.55 9.34 3.69
CA SER A 72 -5.00 9.51 3.60
C SER A 72 -5.50 10.61 4.54
N LEU A 73 -5.01 10.64 5.77
CA LEU A 73 -5.35 11.68 6.75
C LEU A 73 -4.89 13.07 6.31
N ILE A 74 -3.62 13.21 5.90
CA ILE A 74 -3.00 14.52 5.66
C ILE A 74 -3.41 15.10 4.31
N PHE A 75 -3.51 14.28 3.27
CA PHE A 75 -3.74 14.76 1.91
C PHE A 75 -5.17 14.63 1.41
N ASN A 76 -5.93 13.69 1.97
CA ASN A 76 -7.30 13.47 1.53
C ASN A 76 -8.35 13.82 2.60
N GLY A 77 -7.93 14.11 3.85
CA GLY A 77 -8.87 14.33 4.97
C GLY A 77 -9.71 13.09 5.28
N GLU A 78 -9.21 11.90 4.98
CA GLU A 78 -9.95 10.66 5.09
C GLU A 78 -9.19 9.67 5.99
N PHE A 79 -9.86 9.14 7.02
CA PHE A 79 -9.30 8.06 7.82
C PHE A 79 -9.53 6.72 7.14
N LYS A 80 -8.54 6.27 6.39
CA LYS A 80 -8.60 5.00 5.67
C LYS A 80 -7.23 4.33 5.56
N THR A 81 -7.25 3.01 5.43
CA THR A 81 -6.05 2.19 5.27
C THR A 81 -6.19 1.20 4.11
N MET A 82 -5.12 0.46 3.82
CA MET A 82 -5.21 -0.74 2.99
C MET A 82 -5.78 -1.89 3.82
N MET A 83 -6.67 -2.68 3.24
CA MET A 83 -7.16 -3.90 3.89
C MET A 83 -6.19 -5.07 3.65
N PRO A 84 -5.96 -5.96 4.63
CA PRO A 84 -5.13 -7.16 4.44
C PRO A 84 -5.72 -8.11 3.40
N LYS A 85 -7.04 -8.12 3.26
CA LYS A 85 -7.80 -8.89 2.28
C LYS A 85 -8.93 -8.04 1.70
N LEU A 86 -9.11 -8.09 0.38
CA LEU A 86 -10.14 -7.32 -0.32
C LEU A 86 -10.70 -8.13 -1.49
N LYS A 87 -12.01 -8.25 -1.58
CA LYS A 87 -12.68 -8.78 -2.78
C LYS A 87 -12.58 -7.76 -3.90
N SER A 88 -12.25 -8.22 -5.11
CA SER A 88 -12.23 -7.34 -6.27
C SER A 88 -13.64 -7.00 -6.73
N THR A 89 -13.91 -5.72 -6.95
CA THR A 89 -15.19 -5.25 -7.52
C THR A 89 -15.23 -5.42 -9.04
N ASN A 90 -14.08 -5.31 -9.71
CA ASN A 90 -13.98 -5.33 -11.18
C ASN A 90 -13.71 -6.72 -11.74
N PHE A 91 -13.14 -7.62 -10.94
CA PHE A 91 -12.77 -8.98 -11.36
C PHE A 91 -13.54 -9.99 -10.49
N LYS A 92 -14.63 -10.50 -11.03
CA LYS A 92 -15.49 -11.46 -10.31
C LYS A 92 -14.69 -12.65 -9.81
N LYS A 93 -14.97 -13.09 -8.58
CA LYS A 93 -14.33 -14.23 -7.90
C LYS A 93 -12.82 -14.03 -7.57
N MET A 94 -12.26 -12.84 -7.79
CA MET A 94 -10.87 -12.54 -7.44
C MET A 94 -10.78 -11.83 -6.10
N GLU A 95 -9.78 -12.22 -5.32
CA GLU A 95 -9.42 -11.55 -4.07
C GLU A 95 -7.99 -11.02 -4.13
N LEU A 96 -7.76 -9.88 -3.50
CA LEU A 96 -6.44 -9.35 -3.23
C LEU A 96 -6.08 -9.65 -1.78
N ILE A 97 -4.89 -10.19 -1.54
CA ILE A 97 -4.36 -10.46 -0.21
C ILE A 97 -3.00 -9.79 -0.02
N ARG A 98 -2.63 -9.50 1.21
CA ARG A 98 -1.32 -8.92 1.58
C ARG A 98 -0.70 -9.78 2.68
N PRO A 99 0.02 -10.85 2.32
CA PRO A 99 0.58 -11.77 3.31
C PRO A 99 1.56 -11.12 4.28
N LEU A 100 2.27 -10.06 3.85
CA LEU A 100 3.27 -9.34 4.64
C LEU A 100 2.69 -8.16 5.45
N TYR A 101 1.36 -8.07 5.59
CA TYR A 101 0.67 -6.91 6.16
C TYR A 101 1.17 -6.48 7.54
N PHE A 102 1.59 -7.42 8.37
CA PHE A 102 2.12 -7.17 9.72
C PHE A 102 3.64 -7.30 9.83
N VAL A 103 4.33 -7.56 8.72
CA VAL A 103 5.79 -7.71 8.68
C VAL A 103 6.43 -6.33 8.48
N ARG A 104 7.48 -6.04 9.24
CA ARG A 104 8.21 -4.76 9.11
C ARG A 104 9.13 -4.78 7.88
N GLU A 105 9.24 -3.65 7.21
CA GLU A 105 10.17 -3.49 6.07
C GLU A 105 11.60 -3.91 6.42
N LYS A 106 12.09 -3.51 7.59
CA LYS A 106 13.42 -3.87 8.09
C LYS A 106 13.65 -5.37 8.19
N ASP A 107 12.61 -6.12 8.56
CA ASP A 107 12.70 -7.58 8.69
C ASP A 107 12.73 -8.24 7.32
N ILE A 108 11.97 -7.69 6.36
CA ILE A 108 12.01 -8.11 4.95
C ILE A 108 13.40 -7.86 4.36
N ILE A 109 13.96 -6.66 4.59
CA ILE A 109 15.32 -6.31 4.12
C ILE A 109 16.36 -7.26 4.72
N SER A 110 16.26 -7.55 6.02
CA SER A 110 17.15 -8.48 6.71
C SER A 110 17.04 -9.90 6.14
N PHE A 111 15.82 -10.36 5.89
CA PHE A 111 15.55 -11.66 5.25
C PHE A 111 16.16 -11.72 3.84
N CYS A 112 15.97 -10.67 3.04
CA CYS A 112 16.54 -10.60 1.69
C CYS A 112 18.07 -10.66 1.72
N LYS A 113 18.71 -9.90 2.61
CA LYS A 113 20.17 -9.91 2.79
C LYS A 113 20.69 -11.27 3.25
N TYR A 114 20.02 -11.88 4.23
CA TYR A 114 20.42 -13.19 4.76
C TYR A 114 20.35 -14.28 3.68
N ASN A 115 19.31 -14.22 2.84
CA ASN A 115 19.12 -15.19 1.76
C ASN A 115 19.77 -14.74 0.44
N ASP A 116 20.53 -13.64 0.42
CA ASP A 116 21.17 -13.09 -0.78
C ASP A 116 20.18 -12.94 -1.94
N LEU A 117 19.01 -12.34 -1.66
CA LEU A 117 17.98 -12.04 -2.64
C LEU A 117 18.13 -10.60 -3.14
N HIS A 118 18.04 -10.42 -4.44
CA HIS A 118 18.21 -9.14 -5.09
C HIS A 118 16.92 -8.71 -5.79
N PHE A 119 16.51 -7.46 -5.58
CA PHE A 119 15.32 -6.90 -6.18
C PHE A 119 15.65 -5.63 -6.97
N ILE A 120 14.85 -5.37 -7.98
CA ILE A 120 15.01 -4.19 -8.84
C ILE A 120 14.33 -3.00 -8.16
N ASP A 121 15.06 -1.91 -8.03
CA ASP A 121 14.46 -0.61 -7.70
C ASP A 121 13.53 -0.15 -8.82
N CYS A 122 12.54 0.70 -8.48
CA CYS A 122 11.63 1.22 -9.48
C CYS A 122 12.39 1.96 -10.59
N ALA A 123 12.25 1.49 -11.83
CA ALA A 123 12.91 2.08 -13.01
C ALA A 123 12.35 3.45 -13.41
N CYS A 124 11.26 3.88 -12.78
CA CYS A 124 10.56 5.13 -13.10
C CYS A 124 11.40 6.35 -12.72
N SER A 125 11.50 7.32 -13.64
CA SER A 125 12.20 8.59 -13.44
C SER A 125 11.64 9.42 -12.27
N VAL A 126 10.33 9.30 -11.99
CA VAL A 126 9.64 9.98 -10.89
C VAL A 126 10.13 9.46 -9.52
N THR A 127 10.33 8.15 -9.40
CA THR A 127 10.84 7.53 -8.16
C THR A 127 12.32 7.84 -7.94
N LYS A 128 13.11 7.91 -9.03
CA LYS A 128 14.55 8.24 -8.97
C LYS A 128 14.83 9.65 -8.44
N LYS A 129 13.89 10.59 -8.61
CA LYS A 129 14.03 11.97 -8.11
C LYS A 129 13.81 12.10 -6.59
N GLY A 130 13.48 11.03 -5.87
CA GLY A 130 13.38 11.00 -4.40
C GLY A 130 12.32 11.91 -3.77
N ILE A 131 11.45 12.52 -4.59
CA ILE A 131 10.46 13.54 -4.16
C ILE A 131 9.10 12.89 -3.83
N GLY A 132 9.04 11.56 -3.77
CA GLY A 132 7.77 10.86 -3.55
C GLY A 132 7.18 11.15 -2.16
N MET A 133 5.86 11.41 -2.11
CA MET A 133 5.12 11.66 -0.86
C MET A 133 5.27 10.51 0.15
N ARG A 134 5.47 9.27 -0.31
CA ARG A 134 5.76 8.12 0.56
C ARG A 134 7.05 8.31 1.37
N LYS A 135 8.12 8.80 0.74
CA LYS A 135 9.36 9.08 1.46
C LYS A 135 9.16 10.11 2.57
N LYS A 136 8.41 11.19 2.27
CA LYS A 136 8.07 12.20 3.28
C LYS A 136 7.27 11.61 4.45
N MET A 137 6.35 10.68 4.18
CA MET A 137 5.61 10.00 5.25
C MET A 137 6.50 9.06 6.07
N LYS A 138 7.42 8.37 5.43
CA LYS A 138 8.42 7.54 6.12
C LYS A 138 9.30 8.39 7.06
N ASP A 139 9.79 9.53 6.57
CA ASP A 139 10.59 10.46 7.38
C ASP A 139 9.76 11.03 8.54
N LEU A 140 8.50 11.39 8.31
CA LEU A 140 7.57 11.84 9.36
C LEU A 140 7.34 10.76 10.43
N ILE A 141 7.15 9.51 10.03
CA ILE A 141 6.97 8.38 10.97
C ILE A 141 8.22 8.19 11.82
N ASN A 142 9.41 8.31 11.23
CA ASN A 142 10.66 8.24 11.96
C ASN A 142 10.75 9.35 13.00
N THR A 143 10.46 10.59 12.63
CA THR A 143 10.41 11.73 13.57
C THR A 143 9.39 11.51 14.69
N LEU A 144 8.19 11.00 14.37
CA LEU A 144 7.19 10.68 15.40
C LEU A 144 7.68 9.60 16.36
N ASN A 145 8.42 8.61 15.89
CA ASN A 145 9.01 7.57 16.75
C ASN A 145 10.15 8.08 17.63
N GLU A 146 10.83 9.18 17.25
CA GLU A 146 11.80 9.87 18.11
C GLU A 146 11.09 10.56 19.29
N TYR A 147 9.94 11.20 19.06
CA TYR A 147 9.13 11.81 20.12
C TYR A 147 8.43 10.78 21.02
N TYR A 148 7.92 9.72 20.43
CA TYR A 148 7.20 8.67 21.15
C TYR A 148 7.52 7.30 20.56
N ARG A 149 8.28 6.50 21.30
CA ARG A 149 8.64 5.13 20.89
C ARG A 149 7.40 4.27 20.73
N GLY A 150 7.08 3.89 19.49
CA GLY A 150 5.89 3.10 19.15
C GLY A 150 4.78 3.93 18.51
N ALA A 151 5.04 5.18 18.12
CA ALA A 151 4.08 5.99 17.36
C ALA A 151 3.62 5.28 16.09
N ASP A 152 4.52 4.57 15.41
CA ASP A 152 4.22 3.73 14.24
C ASP A 152 3.18 2.63 14.54
N LYS A 153 3.30 1.96 15.69
CA LYS A 153 2.31 0.95 16.13
C LYS A 153 0.98 1.60 16.48
N ASN A 154 1.01 2.77 17.11
CA ASN A 154 -0.21 3.48 17.46
C ASN A 154 -0.97 3.99 16.24
N ILE A 155 -0.28 4.41 15.18
CA ILE A 155 -0.91 4.76 13.89
C ILE A 155 -1.69 3.55 13.34
N MET A 156 -1.09 2.36 13.37
CA MET A 156 -1.78 1.13 12.97
C MET A 156 -2.94 0.80 13.91
N ASN A 157 -2.71 0.84 15.21
CA ASN A 157 -3.72 0.48 16.21
C ASN A 157 -4.95 1.40 16.16
N ALA A 158 -4.78 2.65 15.79
CA ALA A 158 -5.89 3.59 15.62
C ALA A 158 -6.95 3.08 14.61
N THR A 159 -6.56 2.25 13.65
CA THR A 159 -7.49 1.65 12.69
C THR A 159 -8.38 0.55 13.28
N TYR A 160 -7.97 -0.04 14.42
CA TYR A 160 -8.72 -1.06 15.16
C TYR A 160 -9.49 -0.47 16.35
N ASN A 161 -8.99 0.65 16.91
CA ASN A 161 -9.51 1.28 18.13
C ASN A 161 -10.20 2.61 17.79
N VAL A 162 -11.19 2.54 16.92
CA VAL A 162 -11.98 3.72 16.57
C VAL A 162 -13.00 3.98 17.66
N ASN A 163 -12.90 5.13 18.36
CA ASN A 163 -13.90 5.52 19.36
C ASN A 163 -15.13 6.12 18.67
N LEU A 164 -16.14 5.28 18.46
CA LEU A 164 -17.36 5.68 17.77
C LEU A 164 -18.16 6.78 18.49
N ASN A 165 -17.96 6.96 19.79
CA ASN A 165 -18.65 8.00 20.56
C ASN A 165 -18.07 9.41 20.34
N THR A 166 -16.86 9.49 19.81
CA THR A 166 -16.13 10.76 19.61
C THR A 166 -15.78 11.04 18.15
N ILE A 167 -16.13 10.14 17.22
CA ILE A 167 -15.99 10.36 15.78
C ILE A 167 -17.27 10.97 15.22
N ILE A 168 -17.12 12.14 14.61
CA ILE A 168 -18.21 12.94 14.07
C ILE A 168 -19.10 12.15 13.09
N SER A 169 -18.47 11.35 12.18
CA SER A 169 -19.18 10.58 11.16
C SER A 169 -19.99 9.39 11.69
N SER A 170 -19.74 8.94 12.91
CA SER A 170 -20.48 7.83 13.53
C SER A 170 -21.74 8.29 14.24
N ILE A 171 -21.83 9.58 14.52
CA ILE A 171 -22.98 10.20 15.14
C ILE A 171 -23.86 10.65 13.97
N ASN A 172 -25.08 10.13 13.87
CA ASN A 172 -26.09 10.73 13.01
C ASN A 172 -26.34 12.14 13.51
N TYR A 173 -25.60 13.12 12.99
CA TYR A 173 -25.86 14.52 13.28
C TYR A 173 -27.20 14.92 12.69
N ILE A 174 -28.19 14.71 13.45
CA ILE A 174 -29.35 15.58 13.39
C ILE A 174 -28.87 16.90 14.02
N PHE A 175 -28.26 17.79 13.26
CA PHE A 175 -28.26 19.21 13.57
C PHE A 175 -29.67 19.72 13.40
N ILE A 176 -30.55 19.23 14.26
CA ILE A 176 -31.86 19.81 14.42
C ILE A 176 -31.62 21.01 15.32
N SER A 177 -31.86 22.16 14.80
CA SER A 177 -32.35 23.42 15.39
C SER A 177 -32.71 23.39 16.89
N THR A 178 -31.85 22.90 17.74
CA THR A 178 -31.88 23.22 19.16
C THR A 178 -31.11 24.51 19.36
N PRO A 179 -31.70 25.54 19.99
CA PRO A 179 -30.99 26.78 20.24
C PRO A 179 -29.71 26.48 21.05
N ILE A 180 -28.57 26.84 20.49
CA ILE A 180 -27.29 26.75 21.19
C ILE A 180 -27.32 27.88 22.23
N ILE A 181 -27.40 27.53 23.49
CA ILE A 181 -27.10 28.46 24.58
C ILE A 181 -25.57 28.53 24.66
N LEU A 182 -24.99 29.63 24.17
CA LEU A 182 -23.60 29.97 24.43
C LEU A 182 -23.55 30.52 25.87
N ILE A 183 -22.86 29.80 26.75
CA ILE A 183 -22.47 30.24 28.09
C ILE A 183 -21.10 30.90 28.00
#